data_c10ee55c09d8793bc426bec8fd642b9b
#
_entry.id   c10ee55c09d8793bc426bec8fd642b9b
#
_cell.length_a   1.000
_cell.length_b   1.000
_cell.length_c   1.000
_cell.angle_alpha   90.00
_cell.angle_beta   90.00
_cell.angle_gamma   90.00
#
_symmetry.space_group_name_H-M   'P 1'
#
loop_
_entity.id
_entity.type
_entity.pdbx_description
1 polymer ?
#
loop_
_entity_poly.entity_id
_entity_poly.type
_entity_poly.pdbx_seq_one_letter_code
_entity_poly.pdbx_strand_id
1 'polypeptide(L)'
;MVSIIIVTYNCVKDIEKTIISCIKQNYKEKEIIIIDGGSKDGTIDIIKKYDHQIKYWRSEPDLGIYDGMNKGIKICNGDWIIFMNCGDIFFNEKTLSSVFTSSTYSGYDII
;
A
#
# COMPACT_ATOMS: atom_id res chain seq x y z
N MET A 1 -4.55 12.32 -6.43
CA MET A 1 -3.79 11.56 -5.41
C MET A 1 -3.91 10.08 -5.66
N VAL A 2 -2.85 9.35 -5.39
CA VAL A 2 -2.78 7.89 -5.52
C VAL A 2 -2.88 7.24 -4.15
N SER A 3 -3.77 6.27 -3.99
CA SER A 3 -3.82 5.46 -2.78
C SER A 3 -3.11 4.13 -3.04
N ILE A 4 -2.04 3.87 -2.29
CA ILE A 4 -1.33 2.60 -2.36
C ILE A 4 -1.85 1.75 -1.21
N ILE A 5 -2.53 0.66 -1.53
CA ILE A 5 -3.11 -0.24 -0.54
C ILE A 5 -2.25 -1.50 -0.47
N ILE A 6 -1.61 -1.71 0.66
CA ILE A 6 -0.80 -2.89 0.92
C ILE A 6 -1.64 -3.86 1.74
N VAL A 7 -1.82 -5.07 1.23
CA VAL A 7 -2.51 -6.14 1.93
C VAL A 7 -1.47 -7.13 2.42
N THR A 8 -1.51 -7.49 3.70
CA THR A 8 -0.49 -8.34 4.30
C THR A 8 -1.07 -9.28 5.35
N TYR A 9 -0.42 -10.44 5.50
CA TYR A 9 -0.72 -11.40 6.55
C TYR A 9 0.51 -12.27 6.81
N ASN A 10 1.03 -12.25 8.05
CA ASN A 10 2.19 -13.04 8.47
C ASN A 10 3.36 -12.95 7.48
N CYS A 11 3.82 -11.74 7.23
CA CYS A 11 4.81 -11.46 6.20
C CYS A 11 6.00 -10.67 6.75
N VAL A 12 6.46 -11.03 7.94
CA VAL A 12 7.51 -10.28 8.66
C VAL A 12 8.81 -10.17 7.86
N LYS A 13 9.11 -11.15 7.01
CA LYS A 13 10.36 -11.15 6.24
C LYS A 13 10.36 -10.15 5.08
N ASP A 14 9.20 -9.83 4.54
CA ASP A 14 9.11 -9.06 3.30
C ASP A 14 8.36 -7.75 3.42
N ILE A 15 7.60 -7.55 4.51
CA ILE A 15 6.74 -6.35 4.63
C ILE A 15 7.56 -5.06 4.59
N GLU A 16 8.74 -5.06 5.20
CA GLU A 16 9.54 -3.84 5.26
C GLU A 16 9.98 -3.36 3.88
N LYS A 17 10.40 -4.27 3.01
CA LYS A 17 10.83 -3.88 1.67
C LYS A 17 9.67 -3.31 0.86
N THR A 18 8.47 -3.81 1.05
CA THR A 18 7.28 -3.29 0.38
C THR A 18 6.96 -1.88 0.88
N ILE A 19 6.96 -1.67 2.19
CA ILE A 19 6.71 -0.35 2.78
C ILE A 19 7.74 0.66 2.29
N ILE A 20 9.02 0.31 2.37
CA ILE A 20 10.11 1.19 1.94
C ILE A 20 9.97 1.53 0.45
N SER A 21 9.65 0.55 -0.37
CA SER A 21 9.45 0.77 -1.80
C SER A 21 8.35 1.81 -2.08
N CYS A 22 7.27 1.76 -1.31
CA CYS A 22 6.18 2.73 -1.44
C CYS A 22 6.61 4.13 -0.96
N ILE A 23 7.30 4.20 0.16
CA ILE A 23 7.77 5.46 0.74
C ILE A 23 8.76 6.15 -0.20
N LYS A 24 9.63 5.39 -0.83
CA LYS A 24 10.68 5.93 -1.71
C LYS A 24 10.19 6.40 -3.07
N GLN A 25 8.94 6.14 -3.43
CA GLN A 25 8.42 6.68 -4.68
C GLN A 25 8.49 8.21 -4.65
N ASN A 26 9.07 8.80 -5.68
CA ASN A 26 9.25 10.25 -5.72
C ASN A 26 7.97 11.03 -6.07
N TYR A 27 6.89 10.33 -6.40
CA TYR A 27 5.58 10.94 -6.62
C TYR A 27 4.97 11.29 -5.27
N LYS A 28 4.76 12.58 -5.00
CA LYS A 28 4.37 13.06 -3.67
C LYS A 28 2.87 12.98 -3.40
N GLU A 29 2.06 13.00 -4.44
CA GLU A 29 0.60 12.95 -4.31
C GLU A 29 0.13 11.53 -4.05
N LYS A 30 0.57 10.94 -2.92
CA LYS A 30 0.23 9.57 -2.57
C LYS A 30 -0.10 9.43 -1.10
N GLU A 31 -0.91 8.44 -0.79
CA GLU A 31 -1.12 7.95 0.57
C GLU A 31 -0.86 6.46 0.62
N ILE A 32 -0.34 5.98 1.74
CA ILE A 32 -0.06 4.56 1.95
C ILE A 32 -1.04 4.05 3.00
N ILE A 33 -1.76 2.99 2.65
CA ILE A 33 -2.73 2.35 3.52
C ILE A 33 -2.33 0.87 3.65
N ILE A 34 -2.26 0.36 4.87
CA ILE A 34 -1.91 -1.04 5.11
C ILE A 34 -3.06 -1.73 5.82
N ILE A 35 -3.53 -2.82 5.23
CA ILE A 35 -4.56 -3.67 5.82
C ILE A 35 -3.92 -5.02 6.13
N ASP A 36 -3.80 -5.31 7.41
CA ASP A 36 -3.21 -6.55 7.90
C ASP A 36 -4.31 -7.50 8.37
N GLY A 37 -4.18 -8.76 7.99
CA GLY A 37 -5.19 -9.79 8.28
C GLY A 37 -5.08 -10.45 9.65
N GLY A 38 -4.48 -9.78 10.62
CA GLY A 38 -4.32 -10.31 11.96
C GLY A 38 -3.01 -11.05 12.18
N SER A 39 -1.91 -10.51 11.67
CA SER A 39 -0.59 -11.13 11.77
C SER A 39 -0.13 -11.34 13.21
N LYS A 40 0.61 -12.43 13.44
CA LYS A 40 1.14 -12.80 14.76
C LYS A 40 2.64 -13.05 14.73
N ASP A 41 3.32 -12.75 13.63
CA ASP A 41 4.73 -13.10 13.42
C ASP A 41 5.69 -11.92 13.57
N GLY A 42 5.22 -10.74 13.97
CA GLY A 42 6.06 -9.55 14.05
C GLY A 42 5.81 -8.54 12.92
N THR A 43 4.95 -8.87 11.96
CA THR A 43 4.59 -7.96 10.87
C THR A 43 4.09 -6.63 11.41
N ILE A 44 3.23 -6.65 12.43
CA ILE A 44 2.65 -5.43 13.01
C ILE A 44 3.73 -4.53 13.60
N ASP A 45 4.74 -5.09 14.25
CA ASP A 45 5.82 -4.29 14.83
C ASP A 45 6.59 -3.51 13.76
N ILE A 46 6.77 -4.13 12.60
CA ILE A 46 7.42 -3.46 11.48
C ILE A 46 6.54 -2.34 10.92
N ILE A 47 5.24 -2.58 10.79
CA ILE A 47 4.29 -1.55 10.36
C ILE A 47 4.36 -0.34 11.30
N LYS A 48 4.39 -0.58 12.60
CA LYS A 48 4.47 0.48 13.61
C LYS A 48 5.73 1.34 13.48
N LYS A 49 6.84 0.77 13.03
CA LYS A 49 8.07 1.54 12.80
C LYS A 49 7.87 2.66 11.78
N TYR A 50 6.95 2.50 10.86
CA TYR A 50 6.69 3.45 9.77
C TYR A 50 5.37 4.20 9.94
N ASP A 51 4.77 4.15 11.12
CA ASP A 51 3.44 4.68 11.39
C ASP A 51 3.28 6.14 10.93
N HIS A 52 4.28 6.98 11.16
CA HIS A 52 4.21 8.39 10.78
C HIS A 52 4.32 8.65 9.28
N GLN A 53 4.69 7.64 8.50
CA GLN A 53 4.79 7.71 7.04
C GLN A 53 3.65 6.96 6.35
N ILE A 54 2.78 6.33 7.13
CA ILE A 54 1.62 5.58 6.67
C ILE A 54 0.38 6.38 7.05
N LYS A 55 -0.50 6.65 6.09
CA LYS A 55 -1.72 7.41 6.34
C LYS A 55 -2.67 6.69 7.27
N TYR A 56 -2.81 5.38 7.08
CA TYR A 56 -3.72 4.56 7.87
C TYR A 56 -3.25 3.11 7.83
N TRP A 57 -3.32 2.44 8.96
CA TRP A 57 -3.15 0.99 8.97
C TRP A 57 -4.07 0.36 10.02
N ARG A 58 -4.45 -0.87 9.77
CA ARG A 58 -5.33 -1.63 10.62
C ARG A 58 -4.91 -3.09 10.57
N SER A 59 -4.99 -3.77 11.72
CA SER A 59 -4.78 -5.20 11.81
C SER A 59 -5.98 -5.84 12.46
N GLU A 60 -6.64 -6.73 11.75
CA GLU A 60 -7.74 -7.53 12.26
C GLU A 60 -7.91 -8.76 11.38
N PRO A 61 -8.45 -9.86 11.90
CA PRO A 61 -8.72 -11.03 11.06
C PRO A 61 -9.59 -10.65 9.88
N ASP A 62 -9.27 -11.18 8.70
CA ASP A 62 -10.06 -10.97 7.50
C ASP A 62 -10.33 -12.30 6.80
N LEU A 63 -11.12 -12.24 5.73
CA LEU A 63 -11.52 -13.41 4.97
C LEU A 63 -10.60 -13.67 3.76
N GLY A 64 -9.40 -13.12 3.80
CA GLY A 64 -8.41 -13.28 2.75
C GLY A 64 -8.10 -11.99 2.03
N ILE A 65 -7.32 -12.10 0.96
CA ILE A 65 -6.76 -10.95 0.28
C ILE A 65 -7.81 -9.99 -0.29
N TYR A 66 -8.90 -10.53 -0.82
CA TYR A 66 -9.96 -9.68 -1.40
C TYR A 66 -10.72 -8.90 -0.32
N ASP A 67 -10.89 -9.49 0.86
CA ASP A 67 -11.51 -8.79 1.98
C ASP A 67 -10.61 -7.63 2.43
N GLY A 68 -9.30 -7.88 2.50
CA GLY A 68 -8.32 -6.83 2.81
C GLY A 68 -8.34 -5.70 1.79
N MET A 69 -8.39 -6.04 0.51
CA MET A 69 -8.46 -5.04 -0.56
C MET A 69 -9.72 -4.19 -0.44
N ASN A 70 -10.86 -4.82 -0.16
CA ASN A 70 -12.13 -4.10 0.01
C ASN A 70 -12.09 -3.16 1.21
N LYS A 71 -11.48 -3.57 2.30
CA LYS A 71 -11.31 -2.70 3.48
C LYS A 71 -10.50 -1.46 3.14
N GLY A 72 -9.41 -1.65 2.37
CA GLY A 72 -8.58 -0.54 1.93
C GLY A 72 -9.34 0.42 1.02
N ILE A 73 -10.11 -0.10 0.08
CA ILE A 73 -10.91 0.72 -0.83
C ILE A 73 -11.88 1.63 -0.05
N LYS A 74 -12.50 1.11 1.00
CA LYS A 74 -13.48 1.87 1.78
C LYS A 74 -12.89 3.08 2.50
N ILE A 75 -11.61 3.05 2.78
CA ILE A 75 -10.96 4.13 3.55
C ILE A 75 -10.00 4.99 2.74
N CYS A 76 -9.71 4.62 1.50
CA CYS A 76 -8.79 5.39 0.67
C CYS A 76 -9.44 6.68 0.16
N ASN A 77 -8.62 7.68 -0.09
CA ASN A 77 -9.06 8.99 -0.56
C ASN A 77 -8.53 9.35 -1.95
N GLY A 78 -7.72 8.49 -2.54
CA GLY A 78 -7.12 8.77 -3.84
C GLY A 78 -8.08 8.56 -4.99
N ASP A 79 -7.78 9.21 -6.10
CA ASP A 79 -8.52 9.04 -7.35
C ASP A 79 -8.07 7.78 -8.07
N TRP A 80 -6.87 7.32 -7.77
CA TRP A 80 -6.25 6.13 -8.34
C TRP A 80 -5.89 5.18 -7.22
N ILE A 81 -6.03 3.88 -7.46
CA ILE A 81 -5.74 2.86 -6.46
C ILE A 81 -4.71 1.89 -7.03
N ILE A 82 -3.64 1.67 -6.26
CA ILE A 82 -2.66 0.64 -6.55
C ILE A 82 -2.69 -0.38 -5.42
N PHE A 83 -2.87 -1.66 -5.76
CA PHE A 83 -2.79 -2.73 -4.79
C PHE A 83 -1.40 -3.34 -4.81
N MET A 84 -0.84 -3.53 -3.61
CA MET A 84 0.43 -4.23 -3.44
C MET A 84 0.26 -5.33 -2.41
N ASN A 85 0.68 -6.53 -2.78
CA ASN A 85 0.77 -7.62 -1.82
C ASN A 85 2.10 -7.53 -1.11
N CYS A 86 2.16 -8.07 0.10
CA CYS A 86 3.42 -8.14 0.82
C CYS A 86 4.48 -8.86 -0.01
N GLY A 87 5.64 -8.25 -0.14
CA GLY A 87 6.72 -8.75 -0.98
C GLY A 87 6.83 -8.03 -2.32
N ASP A 88 5.76 -7.36 -2.76
CA ASP A 88 5.82 -6.58 -3.98
C ASP A 88 6.64 -5.31 -3.77
N ILE A 89 7.34 -4.90 -4.82
CA ILE A 89 8.08 -3.63 -4.82
C ILE A 89 7.86 -2.93 -6.14
N PHE A 90 7.98 -1.61 -6.13
CA PHE A 90 7.98 -0.85 -7.38
C PHE A 90 9.29 -1.08 -8.13
N PHE A 91 9.23 -0.98 -9.45
CA PHE A 91 10.41 -1.18 -10.31
C PHE A 91 11.55 -0.23 -9.90
N ASN A 92 11.25 1.04 -9.68
CA ASN A 92 12.21 2.01 -9.16
C ASN A 92 11.47 3.19 -8.52
N GLU A 93 12.21 4.17 -8.01
CA GLU A 93 11.66 5.33 -7.31
C GLU A 93 10.80 6.23 -8.19
N LYS A 94 10.91 6.12 -9.50
CA LYS A 94 10.22 6.96 -10.48
C LYS A 94 9.00 6.29 -11.11
N THR A 95 8.65 5.08 -10.68
CA THR A 95 7.56 4.31 -11.30
C THR A 95 6.25 5.08 -11.27
N LEU A 96 5.84 5.59 -10.10
CA LEU A 96 4.60 6.34 -9.98
C LEU A 96 4.63 7.64 -10.78
N SER A 97 5.72 8.38 -10.71
CA SER A 97 5.79 9.64 -11.45
C SER A 97 5.78 9.41 -12.96
N SER A 98 6.36 8.32 -13.45
CA SER A 98 6.30 7.96 -14.85
C SER A 98 4.89 7.66 -15.32
N VAL A 99 4.09 7.02 -14.49
CA VAL A 99 2.70 6.66 -14.82
C VAL A 99 1.79 7.88 -14.77
N PHE A 100 1.86 8.68 -13.69
CA PHE A 100 0.89 9.72 -13.40
C PHE A 100 1.24 11.10 -13.94
N THR A 101 2.44 11.30 -14.42
CA THR A 101 2.81 12.54 -15.11
C THR A 101 2.67 12.45 -16.61
N SER A 102 2.55 11.25 -17.18
CA SER A 102 2.21 11.12 -18.59
C SER A 102 0.72 11.44 -18.75
N SER A 103 0.41 12.40 -19.56
CA SER A 103 -0.81 13.19 -19.58
C SER A 103 -2.07 12.51 -20.11
N THR A 104 -2.14 11.20 -20.23
CA THR A 104 -3.24 10.54 -20.93
C THR A 104 -4.20 9.74 -20.04
N TYR A 105 -3.99 9.77 -18.76
CA TYR A 105 -4.88 9.01 -17.86
C TYR A 105 -6.00 9.90 -17.37
N SER A 106 -7.22 9.48 -17.61
CA SER A 106 -8.39 10.14 -17.06
C SER A 106 -9.22 9.09 -16.34
N GLY A 107 -9.50 9.30 -15.07
CA GLY A 107 -10.57 8.60 -14.44
C GLY A 107 -10.20 7.55 -13.42
N TYR A 108 -10.60 6.33 -13.53
CA TYR A 108 -10.85 5.40 -12.42
C TYR A 108 -10.08 4.11 -12.52
N ASP A 109 -8.92 4.11 -13.11
CA ASP A 109 -8.20 2.87 -13.36
C ASP A 109 -7.49 2.36 -12.10
N ILE A 110 -7.53 1.06 -11.95
CA ILE A 110 -6.78 0.34 -10.93
C ILE A 110 -5.51 -0.17 -11.60
N ILE A 111 -4.38 0.15 -10.99
CA ILE A 111 -3.08 -0.22 -11.55
C ILE A 111 -2.45 -1.35 -10.75
#